data_1c88784cabcf2dc4b912af3a3a81a1b7
#
_entry.id   1c88784cabcf2dc4b912af3a3a81a1b7
#
_cell.length_a   1.000
_cell.length_b   1.000
_cell.length_c   1.000
_cell.angle_alpha   90.00
_cell.angle_beta   90.00
_cell.angle_gamma   90.00
#
_symmetry.space_group_name_H-M   'P 1'
#
loop_
_entity.id
_entity.type
_entity.pdbx_description
1 polymer ?
#
loop_
_entity_poly.entity_id
_entity_poly.type
_entity_poly.pdbx_seq_one_letter_code
_entity_poly.pdbx_strand_id
1 'polypeptide(L)'
;PAALDGDVTTARLLFMEPTNAQPLRRLLTLALGTLRPPSGAWRITVAFVYGILCHLTFAAAVLAMMIAMFFGMSQSFVTVPGLWAIVANAALIVQFPLAHSLLLSPRGSRFLAKLAPHAFAPTLSTTTYAIIASVQLLALFALWTPSGIIWWQADGVAFAIICYCYGLSWLLLIWASYDAGAEVQSGALGWMSLAQNIKPVFPDMPTAGLFSLIRQPIYVSFALTTWFVPVWTPDQLILAVALTAYCLLAPRLKERRFAQRYGARFEDYKREVPYVIPXVLRSQNSKDVK
;
A
#
# COMPACT_ATOMS: atom_id res chain seq x y z
N PRO A 1 -48.72 14.52 -14.77
CA PRO A 1 -47.91 14.86 -13.61
C PRO A 1 -47.27 13.60 -13.00
N ALA A 2 -46.36 12.98 -13.73
CA ALA A 2 -45.62 11.83 -13.20
C ALA A 2 -44.22 11.74 -13.88
N ALA A 3 -43.51 12.86 -13.99
CA ALA A 3 -42.23 12.87 -14.69
C ALA A 3 -41.12 13.66 -13.97
N LEU A 4 -41.25 13.87 -12.63
CA LEU A 4 -40.27 14.68 -11.90
C LEU A 4 -39.59 13.95 -10.72
N ASP A 5 -39.96 12.69 -10.44
CA ASP A 5 -39.38 11.96 -9.31
C ASP A 5 -38.06 11.24 -9.63
N GLY A 6 -37.76 11.03 -10.93
CA GLY A 6 -36.50 10.40 -11.34
C GLY A 6 -35.26 11.29 -11.21
N ASP A 7 -35.47 12.59 -11.26
CA ASP A 7 -34.34 13.55 -11.32
C ASP A 7 -33.77 13.88 -9.94
N VAL A 8 -34.63 13.87 -8.90
CA VAL A 8 -34.20 14.22 -7.53
C VAL A 8 -33.36 13.11 -6.90
N THR A 9 -33.69 11.85 -7.20
CA THR A 9 -32.93 10.70 -6.67
C THR A 9 -31.55 10.61 -7.39
N THR A 10 -31.55 10.85 -8.71
CA THR A 10 -30.30 10.87 -9.49
C THR A 10 -29.42 12.06 -9.09
N ALA A 11 -30.08 13.23 -8.85
CA ALA A 11 -29.37 14.42 -8.38
C ALA A 11 -28.81 14.22 -6.96
N ARG A 12 -29.56 13.58 -6.03
CA ARG A 12 -29.06 13.28 -4.69
C ARG A 12 -27.89 12.30 -4.72
N LEU A 13 -27.91 11.34 -5.63
CA LEU A 13 -26.80 10.40 -5.80
C LEU A 13 -25.56 11.07 -6.35
N LEU A 14 -25.73 12.16 -7.15
CA LEU A 14 -24.63 12.95 -7.70
C LEU A 14 -24.02 13.92 -6.66
N PHE A 15 -24.79 14.29 -5.62
CA PHE A 15 -24.34 15.24 -4.60
C PHE A 15 -23.84 14.58 -3.30
N MET A 16 -23.85 13.23 -3.20
CA MET A 16 -23.13 12.57 -2.10
C MET A 16 -21.64 12.83 -2.25
N GLU A 17 -21.04 13.45 -1.24
CA GLU A 17 -19.60 13.70 -1.24
C GLU A 17 -18.83 12.42 -1.61
N PRO A 18 -17.94 12.46 -2.63
CA PRO A 18 -17.22 11.27 -3.08
C PRO A 18 -16.41 10.58 -1.99
N THR A 19 -16.02 11.32 -0.97
CA THR A 19 -15.24 10.83 0.17
C THR A 19 -15.96 9.72 0.97
N ASN A 20 -17.30 9.77 1.01
CA ASN A 20 -18.12 8.82 1.77
C ASN A 20 -18.69 7.68 0.91
N ALA A 21 -18.39 7.69 -0.39
CA ALA A 21 -18.86 6.62 -1.29
C ALA A 21 -18.10 5.31 -0.98
N GLN A 22 -18.79 4.19 -1.15
CA GLN A 22 -18.16 2.86 -1.01
C GLN A 22 -16.95 2.72 -1.94
N PRO A 23 -15.92 1.98 -1.55
CA PRO A 23 -14.66 1.87 -2.34
C PRO A 23 -14.89 1.51 -3.80
N LEU A 24 -15.73 0.52 -4.08
CA LEU A 24 -16.02 0.09 -5.45
C LEU A 24 -16.60 1.22 -6.29
N ARG A 25 -17.54 1.99 -5.72
CA ARG A 25 -18.18 3.10 -6.43
C ARG A 25 -17.16 4.19 -6.77
N ARG A 26 -16.26 4.54 -5.82
CA ARG A 26 -15.20 5.52 -6.07
C ARG A 26 -14.29 5.08 -7.21
N LEU A 27 -13.84 3.81 -7.17
CA LEU A 27 -12.98 3.22 -8.21
C LEU A 27 -13.65 3.25 -9.58
N LEU A 28 -14.91 2.80 -9.65
CA LEU A 28 -15.66 2.75 -10.91
C LEU A 28 -15.88 4.15 -11.48
N THR A 29 -16.27 5.11 -10.64
CA THR A 29 -16.47 6.51 -11.07
C THR A 29 -15.17 7.09 -11.64
N LEU A 30 -14.06 6.88 -10.94
CA LEU A 30 -12.75 7.36 -11.36
C LEU A 30 -12.31 6.70 -12.67
N ALA A 31 -12.46 5.39 -12.79
CA ALA A 31 -12.07 4.64 -13.98
C ALA A 31 -12.93 5.00 -15.19
N LEU A 32 -14.25 5.04 -15.03
CA LEU A 32 -15.16 5.37 -16.12
C LEU A 32 -14.95 6.80 -16.62
N GLY A 33 -14.71 7.75 -15.70
CA GLY A 33 -14.40 9.12 -16.08
C GLY A 33 -13.11 9.23 -16.89
N THR A 34 -12.12 8.38 -16.59
CA THR A 34 -10.83 8.34 -17.30
C THR A 34 -10.98 7.85 -18.75
N LEU A 35 -12.01 7.05 -19.03
CA LEU A 35 -12.26 6.54 -20.40
C LEU A 35 -12.79 7.62 -21.35
N ARG A 36 -13.30 8.74 -20.82
CA ARG A 36 -13.84 9.86 -21.63
C ARG A 36 -13.26 11.19 -21.13
N PRO A 37 -11.94 11.37 -21.28
CA PRO A 37 -11.30 12.58 -20.77
C PRO A 37 -11.70 13.82 -21.58
N PRO A 38 -11.88 14.98 -20.91
CA PRO A 38 -12.08 16.24 -21.63
C PRO A 38 -10.87 16.58 -22.51
N SER A 39 -11.04 17.42 -23.51
CA SER A 39 -9.98 17.82 -24.43
C SER A 39 -8.75 18.40 -23.69
N GLY A 40 -7.57 18.17 -24.24
CA GLY A 40 -6.30 18.61 -23.67
C GLY A 40 -5.21 17.57 -23.91
N ALA A 41 -4.69 17.48 -25.14
CA ALA A 41 -3.77 16.41 -25.56
C ALA A 41 -2.55 16.29 -24.65
N TRP A 42 -1.90 17.43 -24.32
CA TRP A 42 -0.70 17.39 -23.45
C TRP A 42 -1.01 16.83 -22.06
N ARG A 43 -2.09 17.30 -21.43
CA ARG A 43 -2.51 16.81 -20.11
C ARG A 43 -2.81 15.32 -20.13
N ILE A 44 -3.55 14.86 -21.14
CA ILE A 44 -3.93 13.45 -21.32
C ILE A 44 -2.67 12.59 -21.51
N THR A 45 -1.75 13.03 -22.36
CA THR A 45 -0.49 12.33 -22.61
C THR A 45 0.30 12.17 -21.31
N VAL A 46 0.49 13.26 -20.55
CA VAL A 46 1.22 13.23 -19.28
C VAL A 46 0.51 12.27 -18.30
N ALA A 47 -0.81 12.36 -18.20
CA ALA A 47 -1.59 11.49 -17.31
C ALA A 47 -1.34 10.00 -17.61
N PHE A 48 -1.47 9.61 -18.88
CA PHE A 48 -1.31 8.21 -19.28
C PHE A 48 0.13 7.73 -19.18
N VAL A 49 1.13 8.57 -19.48
CA VAL A 49 2.55 8.22 -19.30
C VAL A 49 2.83 7.91 -17.81
N TYR A 50 2.37 8.78 -16.92
CA TYR A 50 2.53 8.56 -15.47
C TYR A 50 1.74 7.35 -15.00
N GLY A 51 0.55 7.13 -15.51
CA GLY A 51 -0.28 5.97 -15.16
C GLY A 51 0.36 4.65 -15.58
N ILE A 52 0.83 4.57 -16.83
CA ILE A 52 1.52 3.38 -17.34
C ILE A 52 2.79 3.11 -16.52
N LEU A 53 3.63 4.13 -16.33
CA LEU A 53 4.85 3.99 -15.53
C LEU A 53 4.54 3.53 -14.10
N CYS A 54 3.51 4.14 -13.48
CA CYS A 54 3.08 3.80 -12.12
C CYS A 54 2.67 2.32 -12.01
N HIS A 55 1.79 1.87 -12.90
CA HIS A 55 1.26 0.51 -12.78
C HIS A 55 2.27 -0.56 -13.24
N LEU A 56 3.15 -0.24 -14.19
CA LEU A 56 4.23 -1.17 -14.57
C LEU A 56 5.26 -1.32 -13.44
N THR A 57 5.71 -0.22 -12.83
CA THR A 57 6.66 -0.28 -11.72
C THR A 57 6.02 -0.95 -10.50
N PHE A 58 4.74 -0.68 -10.23
CA PHE A 58 3.99 -1.30 -9.13
C PHE A 58 3.88 -2.81 -9.34
N ALA A 59 3.46 -3.24 -10.53
CA ALA A 59 3.33 -4.67 -10.85
C ALA A 59 4.69 -5.37 -10.76
N ALA A 60 5.75 -4.76 -11.31
CA ALA A 60 7.11 -5.30 -11.24
C ALA A 60 7.59 -5.44 -9.79
N ALA A 61 7.34 -4.43 -8.95
CA ALA A 61 7.74 -4.42 -7.54
C ALA A 61 7.01 -5.51 -6.75
N VAL A 62 5.69 -5.62 -6.93
CA VAL A 62 4.88 -6.63 -6.23
C VAL A 62 5.30 -8.03 -6.68
N LEU A 63 5.50 -8.23 -7.97
CA LEU A 63 5.92 -9.54 -8.51
C LEU A 63 7.32 -9.92 -8.00
N ALA A 64 8.27 -8.98 -8.02
CA ALA A 64 9.61 -9.20 -7.49
C ALA A 64 9.56 -9.57 -6.00
N MET A 65 8.75 -8.84 -5.22
CA MET A 65 8.56 -9.10 -3.81
C MET A 65 7.95 -10.49 -3.55
N MET A 66 6.89 -10.84 -4.29
CA MET A 66 6.25 -12.16 -4.17
C MET A 66 7.25 -13.30 -4.47
N ILE A 67 7.99 -13.18 -5.55
CA ILE A 67 8.95 -14.22 -5.97
C ILE A 67 10.13 -14.29 -4.99
N ALA A 68 10.76 -13.14 -4.68
CA ALA A 68 11.94 -13.12 -3.82
C ALA A 68 11.65 -13.72 -2.44
N MET A 69 10.53 -13.32 -1.81
CA MET A 69 10.15 -13.84 -0.49
C MET A 69 9.75 -15.32 -0.55
N PHE A 70 9.04 -15.73 -1.60
CA PHE A 70 8.67 -17.14 -1.77
C PHE A 70 9.90 -18.06 -1.76
N PHE A 71 11.00 -17.61 -2.39
CA PHE A 71 12.26 -18.34 -2.42
C PHE A 71 13.21 -17.95 -1.27
N GLY A 72 12.70 -17.29 -0.23
CA GLY A 72 13.49 -16.95 0.97
C GLY A 72 14.62 -15.96 0.71
N MET A 73 14.44 -15.04 -0.23
CA MET A 73 15.47 -14.08 -0.65
C MET A 73 16.76 -14.77 -1.16
N SER A 74 16.66 -16.01 -1.67
CA SER A 74 17.81 -16.78 -2.13
C SER A 74 18.16 -16.55 -3.60
N GLN A 75 17.31 -15.80 -4.34
CA GLN A 75 17.49 -15.50 -5.76
C GLN A 75 17.84 -14.02 -5.94
N SER A 76 18.70 -13.70 -6.91
CA SER A 76 19.06 -12.31 -7.18
C SER A 76 19.52 -12.12 -8.62
N PHE A 77 19.35 -10.91 -9.13
CA PHE A 77 19.89 -10.48 -10.41
C PHE A 77 21.32 -9.94 -10.29
N VAL A 78 21.72 -9.54 -9.08
CA VAL A 78 23.02 -8.92 -8.82
C VAL A 78 23.63 -9.55 -7.58
N THR A 79 24.93 -9.81 -7.60
CA THR A 79 25.67 -10.26 -6.43
C THR A 79 26.85 -9.31 -6.18
N VAL A 80 26.98 -8.89 -4.92
CA VAL A 80 28.06 -8.03 -4.46
C VAL A 80 29.01 -8.88 -3.62
N PRO A 81 30.33 -8.84 -3.85
CA PRO A 81 31.23 -9.72 -3.13
C PRO A 81 31.55 -9.23 -1.71
N GLY A 82 31.81 -10.20 -0.84
CA GLY A 82 32.36 -10.01 0.50
C GLY A 82 31.50 -9.15 1.42
N LEU A 83 32.16 -8.33 2.21
CA LEU A 83 31.50 -7.47 3.22
C LEU A 83 30.60 -6.40 2.56
N TRP A 84 30.87 -6.05 1.31
CA TRP A 84 30.04 -5.07 0.60
C TRP A 84 28.62 -5.56 0.38
N ALA A 85 28.38 -6.89 0.39
CA ALA A 85 27.04 -7.47 0.34
C ALA A 85 26.21 -7.04 1.57
N ILE A 86 26.84 -7.05 2.76
CA ILE A 86 26.18 -6.65 4.01
C ILE A 86 25.80 -5.16 3.93
N VAL A 87 26.73 -4.32 3.49
CA VAL A 87 26.50 -2.87 3.36
C VAL A 87 25.38 -2.59 2.35
N ALA A 88 25.43 -3.26 1.19
CA ALA A 88 24.42 -3.10 0.13
C ALA A 88 23.04 -3.54 0.62
N ASN A 89 22.94 -4.71 1.25
CA ASN A 89 21.66 -5.23 1.76
C ASN A 89 21.10 -4.34 2.88
N ALA A 90 21.95 -3.85 3.78
CA ALA A 90 21.56 -2.91 4.83
C ALA A 90 21.02 -1.61 4.21
N ALA A 91 21.69 -1.09 3.18
CA ALA A 91 21.24 0.11 2.47
C ALA A 91 19.86 -0.13 1.79
N LEU A 92 19.69 -1.31 1.19
CA LEU A 92 18.41 -1.69 0.55
C LEU A 92 17.26 -1.75 1.56
N ILE A 93 17.49 -2.31 2.75
CA ILE A 93 16.47 -2.35 3.81
C ILE A 93 16.14 -0.94 4.31
N VAL A 94 17.16 -0.13 4.60
CA VAL A 94 16.98 1.18 5.23
C VAL A 94 16.38 2.20 4.26
N GLN A 95 16.73 2.14 2.96
CA GLN A 95 16.28 3.15 1.99
C GLN A 95 14.76 3.20 1.85
N PHE A 96 14.06 2.06 1.96
CA PHE A 96 12.60 2.02 1.76
C PHE A 96 11.87 2.75 2.90
N PRO A 97 11.97 2.33 4.19
CA PRO A 97 11.25 3.05 5.25
C PRO A 97 11.69 4.51 5.39
N LEU A 98 12.99 4.79 5.20
CA LEU A 98 13.51 6.14 5.34
C LEU A 98 12.92 7.07 4.27
N ALA A 99 13.07 6.72 3.00
CA ALA A 99 12.56 7.55 1.90
C ALA A 99 11.03 7.60 1.90
N HIS A 100 10.37 6.47 2.17
CA HIS A 100 8.90 6.39 2.25
C HIS A 100 8.35 7.38 3.29
N SER A 101 9.00 7.48 4.45
CA SER A 101 8.62 8.42 5.51
C SER A 101 8.97 9.87 5.15
N LEU A 102 10.17 10.10 4.60
CA LEU A 102 10.64 11.44 4.23
C LEU A 102 9.79 12.06 3.12
N LEU A 103 9.38 11.26 2.14
CA LEU A 103 8.57 11.75 1.01
C LEU A 103 7.18 12.21 1.44
N LEU A 104 6.66 11.71 2.59
CA LEU A 104 5.40 12.15 3.16
C LEU A 104 5.53 13.44 4.00
N SER A 105 6.75 13.93 4.21
CA SER A 105 7.00 15.19 4.91
C SER A 105 6.78 16.40 3.98
N PRO A 106 6.67 17.62 4.53
CA PRO A 106 6.56 18.84 3.69
C PRO A 106 7.76 19.05 2.77
N ARG A 107 8.97 18.64 3.18
CA ARG A 107 10.16 18.71 2.32
C ARG A 107 10.06 17.68 1.18
N GLY A 108 9.59 16.46 1.51
CA GLY A 108 9.41 15.39 0.54
C GLY A 108 8.35 15.73 -0.50
N SER A 109 7.23 16.32 -0.10
CA SER A 109 6.18 16.72 -1.04
C SER A 109 6.68 17.78 -2.03
N ARG A 110 7.55 18.70 -1.58
CA ARG A 110 8.19 19.67 -2.48
C ARG A 110 9.17 19.00 -3.44
N PHE A 111 9.86 17.96 -3.00
CA PHE A 111 10.73 17.16 -3.87
C PHE A 111 9.89 16.41 -4.93
N LEU A 112 8.79 15.76 -4.50
CA LEU A 112 7.88 15.06 -5.43
C LEU A 112 7.36 16.00 -6.52
N ALA A 113 7.06 17.24 -6.15
CA ALA A 113 6.56 18.25 -7.10
C ALA A 113 7.57 18.57 -8.21
N LYS A 114 8.88 18.39 -7.94
CA LYS A 114 9.93 18.61 -8.96
C LYS A 114 10.02 17.47 -9.97
N LEU A 115 9.43 16.32 -9.66
CA LEU A 115 9.49 15.12 -10.51
C LEU A 115 8.31 15.02 -11.47
N ALA A 116 7.48 16.06 -11.56
CA ALA A 116 6.32 16.11 -12.47
C ALA A 116 6.26 17.49 -13.12
N PRO A 117 5.65 17.62 -14.31
CA PRO A 117 5.46 18.95 -14.91
C PRO A 117 4.78 19.88 -13.91
N HIS A 118 5.33 21.07 -13.74
CA HIS A 118 4.98 22.02 -12.69
C HIS A 118 3.46 22.25 -12.59
N ALA A 119 2.79 22.38 -13.74
CA ALA A 119 1.36 22.61 -13.79
C ALA A 119 0.52 21.44 -13.25
N PHE A 120 1.04 20.22 -13.28
CA PHE A 120 0.32 18.98 -12.93
C PHE A 120 0.83 18.32 -11.66
N ALA A 121 1.92 18.84 -11.08
CA ALA A 121 2.60 18.22 -9.95
C ALA A 121 1.68 18.01 -8.72
N PRO A 122 0.83 18.97 -8.33
CA PRO A 122 -0.07 18.72 -7.20
C PRO A 122 -1.06 17.57 -7.45
N THR A 123 -1.61 17.49 -8.67
CA THR A 123 -2.56 16.43 -9.04
C THR A 123 -1.87 15.06 -9.10
N LEU A 124 -0.62 15.02 -9.60
CA LEU A 124 0.14 13.77 -9.79
C LEU A 124 0.84 13.27 -8.53
N SER A 125 0.71 13.96 -7.39
CA SER A 125 1.52 13.66 -6.19
C SER A 125 1.41 12.20 -5.73
N THR A 126 0.20 11.62 -5.70
CA THR A 126 0.00 10.22 -5.30
C THR A 126 0.62 9.24 -6.31
N THR A 127 0.50 9.54 -7.60
CA THR A 127 1.08 8.71 -8.67
C THR A 127 2.61 8.75 -8.60
N THR A 128 3.19 9.95 -8.50
CA THR A 128 4.66 10.13 -8.40
C THR A 128 5.20 9.41 -7.16
N TYR A 129 4.51 9.55 -6.02
CA TYR A 129 4.87 8.86 -4.78
C TYR A 129 4.84 7.33 -4.97
N ALA A 130 3.79 6.81 -5.60
CA ALA A 130 3.64 5.36 -5.84
C ALA A 130 4.74 4.83 -6.77
N ILE A 131 5.13 5.59 -7.80
CA ILE A 131 6.25 5.22 -8.69
C ILE A 131 7.54 5.07 -7.87
N ILE A 132 7.88 6.07 -7.05
CA ILE A 132 9.11 6.05 -6.25
C ILE A 132 9.09 4.87 -5.26
N ALA A 133 7.98 4.69 -4.54
CA ALA A 133 7.83 3.59 -3.58
C ALA A 133 7.97 2.23 -4.28
N SER A 134 7.40 2.09 -5.48
CA SER A 134 7.51 0.87 -6.28
C SER A 134 8.94 0.59 -6.72
N VAL A 135 9.64 1.62 -7.21
CA VAL A 135 11.06 1.50 -7.62
C VAL A 135 11.92 1.09 -6.42
N GLN A 136 11.66 1.66 -5.24
CA GLN A 136 12.38 1.32 -4.02
C GLN A 136 12.16 -0.12 -3.58
N LEU A 137 10.91 -0.60 -3.63
CA LEU A 137 10.60 -2.01 -3.33
C LEU A 137 11.22 -2.92 -4.38
N LEU A 138 11.12 -2.56 -5.66
CA LEU A 138 11.73 -3.33 -6.74
C LEU A 138 13.24 -3.45 -6.52
N ALA A 139 13.91 -2.35 -6.17
CA ALA A 139 15.34 -2.36 -5.86
C ALA A 139 15.65 -3.31 -4.69
N LEU A 140 14.88 -3.25 -3.61
CA LEU A 140 15.08 -4.12 -2.44
C LEU A 140 15.02 -5.60 -2.83
N PHE A 141 14.00 -6.00 -3.59
CA PHE A 141 13.76 -7.41 -3.88
C PHE A 141 14.52 -7.94 -5.10
N ALA A 142 14.91 -7.06 -6.03
CA ALA A 142 15.64 -7.47 -7.23
C ALA A 142 17.17 -7.40 -7.08
N LEU A 143 17.66 -6.51 -6.20
CA LEU A 143 19.11 -6.25 -6.05
C LEU A 143 19.72 -6.83 -4.77
N TRP A 144 18.93 -7.56 -3.99
CA TRP A 144 19.41 -8.22 -2.76
C TRP A 144 20.50 -9.23 -3.08
N THR A 145 21.62 -9.20 -2.36
CA THR A 145 22.68 -10.21 -2.51
C THR A 145 22.45 -11.32 -1.49
N PRO A 146 22.07 -12.55 -1.94
CA PRO A 146 21.81 -13.67 -1.01
C PRO A 146 23.05 -14.15 -0.28
N SER A 147 22.86 -14.64 0.95
CA SER A 147 23.93 -15.28 1.73
C SER A 147 24.36 -16.64 1.16
N GLY A 148 23.50 -17.25 0.34
CA GLY A 148 23.73 -18.61 -0.18
C GLY A 148 23.40 -19.71 0.82
N ILE A 149 22.85 -19.37 1.99
CA ILE A 149 22.53 -20.33 3.06
C ILE A 149 21.02 -20.59 3.05
N ILE A 150 20.63 -21.86 2.98
CA ILE A 150 19.23 -22.28 3.17
C ILE A 150 19.18 -23.08 4.47
N TRP A 151 18.42 -22.59 5.45
CA TRP A 151 18.24 -23.28 6.74
C TRP A 151 17.18 -24.38 6.64
N TRP A 152 16.09 -24.10 5.89
CA TRP A 152 14.95 -25.00 5.83
C TRP A 152 14.13 -24.70 4.58
N GLN A 153 13.61 -25.76 4.01
CA GLN A 153 12.71 -25.68 2.86
C GLN A 153 11.52 -26.61 3.12
N ALA A 154 10.32 -26.07 3.01
CA ALA A 154 9.11 -26.86 3.22
C ALA A 154 8.92 -27.88 2.11
N ASP A 155 8.38 -29.04 2.46
CA ASP A 155 8.01 -30.09 1.51
C ASP A 155 6.64 -30.68 1.89
N GLY A 156 6.10 -31.53 1.01
CA GLY A 156 4.88 -32.28 1.25
C GLY A 156 3.71 -31.42 1.73
N VAL A 157 3.05 -31.87 2.79
CA VAL A 157 1.89 -31.22 3.38
C VAL A 157 2.25 -29.85 3.96
N ALA A 158 3.43 -29.72 4.58
CA ALA A 158 3.89 -28.45 5.14
C ALA A 158 4.00 -27.37 4.03
N PHE A 159 4.55 -27.74 2.88
CA PHE A 159 4.65 -26.86 1.71
C PHE A 159 3.26 -26.37 1.28
N ALA A 160 2.30 -27.31 1.16
CA ALA A 160 0.94 -26.95 0.73
C ALA A 160 0.27 -25.98 1.70
N ILE A 161 0.39 -26.23 3.02
CA ILE A 161 -0.19 -25.36 4.06
C ILE A 161 0.45 -23.97 4.01
N ILE A 162 1.78 -23.91 3.89
CA ILE A 162 2.51 -22.62 3.87
C ILE A 162 2.15 -21.82 2.61
N CYS A 163 2.08 -22.48 1.45
CA CYS A 163 1.66 -21.83 0.21
C CYS A 163 0.24 -21.25 0.33
N TYR A 164 -0.68 -21.98 0.98
CA TYR A 164 -2.03 -21.50 1.24
C TYR A 164 -2.00 -20.28 2.14
N CYS A 165 -1.24 -20.32 3.25
CA CYS A 165 -1.11 -19.18 4.17
C CYS A 165 -0.43 -17.97 3.50
N TYR A 166 0.56 -18.22 2.65
CA TYR A 166 1.24 -17.18 1.86
C TYR A 166 0.23 -16.47 0.94
N GLY A 167 -0.51 -17.25 0.16
CA GLY A 167 -1.54 -16.71 -0.73
C GLY A 167 -2.61 -15.94 0.03
N LEU A 168 -3.04 -16.47 1.17
CA LEU A 168 -4.04 -15.81 2.02
C LEU A 168 -3.52 -14.47 2.57
N SER A 169 -2.24 -14.39 2.94
CA SER A 169 -1.62 -13.15 3.39
C SER A 169 -1.66 -12.07 2.30
N TRP A 170 -1.38 -12.45 1.05
CA TRP A 170 -1.46 -11.55 -0.10
C TRP A 170 -2.90 -11.09 -0.36
N LEU A 171 -3.87 -12.01 -0.27
CA LEU A 171 -5.29 -11.66 -0.42
C LEU A 171 -5.75 -10.68 0.67
N LEU A 172 -5.29 -10.89 1.92
CA LEU A 172 -5.59 -9.96 3.02
C LEU A 172 -4.98 -8.58 2.75
N LEU A 173 -3.77 -8.52 2.20
CA LEU A 173 -3.11 -7.26 1.86
C LEU A 173 -3.89 -6.52 0.75
N ILE A 174 -4.33 -7.24 -0.27
CA ILE A 174 -5.17 -6.67 -1.35
C ILE A 174 -6.49 -6.14 -0.76
N TRP A 175 -7.16 -6.93 0.09
CA TRP A 175 -8.43 -6.55 0.72
C TRP A 175 -8.23 -5.31 1.61
N ALA A 176 -7.22 -5.30 2.47
CA ALA A 176 -6.91 -4.15 3.33
C ALA A 176 -6.63 -2.89 2.51
N SER A 177 -5.91 -3.03 1.40
CA SER A 177 -5.60 -1.92 0.49
C SER A 177 -6.86 -1.39 -0.20
N TYR A 178 -7.77 -2.29 -0.57
CA TYR A 178 -9.07 -1.95 -1.16
C TYR A 178 -9.90 -1.15 -0.14
N ASP A 179 -10.01 -1.63 1.11
CA ASP A 179 -10.76 -0.93 2.18
C ASP A 179 -10.19 0.46 2.48
N ALA A 180 -8.87 0.63 2.33
CA ALA A 180 -8.17 1.91 2.58
C ALA A 180 -8.28 2.91 1.41
N GLY A 181 -8.82 2.46 0.28
CA GLY A 181 -8.87 3.24 -0.95
C GLY A 181 -7.79 2.80 -1.93
N ALA A 182 -8.12 1.79 -2.75
CA ALA A 182 -7.20 1.20 -3.72
C ALA A 182 -6.65 2.23 -4.71
N GLU A 183 -7.44 3.27 -5.04
CA GLU A 183 -7.03 4.35 -5.92
C GLU A 183 -5.84 5.16 -5.36
N VAL A 184 -5.77 5.29 -4.05
CA VAL A 184 -4.63 5.95 -3.38
C VAL A 184 -3.45 4.99 -3.25
N GLN A 185 -3.74 3.75 -2.78
CA GLN A 185 -2.69 2.75 -2.52
C GLN A 185 -1.91 2.37 -3.78
N SER A 186 -2.60 2.31 -4.92
CA SER A 186 -1.99 1.96 -6.21
C SER A 186 -1.39 3.15 -6.97
N GLY A 187 -1.66 4.38 -6.51
CA GLY A 187 -1.26 5.60 -7.23
C GLY A 187 -2.18 5.98 -8.37
N ALA A 188 -3.31 5.28 -8.54
CA ALA A 188 -4.26 5.54 -9.64
C ALA A 188 -4.93 6.90 -9.51
N LEU A 189 -5.17 7.38 -8.29
CA LEU A 189 -5.92 8.61 -8.03
C LEU A 189 -5.33 9.81 -8.77
N GLY A 190 -4.01 9.99 -8.74
CA GLY A 190 -3.36 11.17 -9.31
C GLY A 190 -3.51 11.24 -10.83
N TRP A 191 -3.06 10.18 -11.53
CA TRP A 191 -3.07 10.21 -13.01
C TRP A 191 -4.49 10.15 -13.57
N MET A 192 -5.41 9.42 -12.93
CA MET A 192 -6.80 9.35 -13.40
C MET A 192 -7.52 10.68 -13.19
N SER A 193 -7.23 11.39 -12.09
CA SER A 193 -7.76 12.74 -11.87
C SER A 193 -7.20 13.72 -12.90
N LEU A 194 -5.89 13.63 -13.19
CA LEU A 194 -5.27 14.48 -14.21
C LEU A 194 -5.89 14.25 -15.60
N ALA A 195 -6.10 12.98 -15.98
CA ALA A 195 -6.72 12.64 -17.26
C ALA A 195 -8.10 13.32 -17.40
N GLN A 196 -8.87 13.35 -16.32
CA GLN A 196 -10.22 13.94 -16.29
C GLN A 196 -10.24 15.45 -16.07
N ASN A 197 -9.07 16.06 -15.82
CA ASN A 197 -8.95 17.48 -15.48
C ASN A 197 -9.74 17.84 -14.21
N ILE A 198 -9.70 16.96 -13.21
CA ILE A 198 -10.37 17.17 -11.93
C ILE A 198 -9.35 17.17 -10.79
N LYS A 199 -9.72 17.76 -9.67
CA LYS A 199 -8.92 17.73 -8.46
C LYS A 199 -9.01 16.34 -7.80
N PRO A 200 -7.89 15.73 -7.36
CA PRO A 200 -7.96 14.44 -6.66
C PRO A 200 -8.79 14.53 -5.39
N VAL A 201 -9.75 13.62 -5.23
CA VAL A 201 -10.59 13.52 -4.04
C VAL A 201 -10.18 12.28 -3.25
N PHE A 202 -9.59 12.51 -2.10
CA PHE A 202 -9.11 11.42 -1.23
C PHE A 202 -10.27 10.78 -0.47
N PRO A 203 -10.24 9.45 -0.28
CA PRO A 203 -11.23 8.80 0.58
C PRO A 203 -11.12 9.31 2.02
N ASP A 204 -12.22 9.19 2.75
CA ASP A 204 -12.27 9.51 4.18
C ASP A 204 -11.44 8.49 4.98
N MET A 205 -11.30 8.73 6.29
CA MET A 205 -10.61 7.81 7.21
C MET A 205 -11.27 6.42 7.13
N PRO A 206 -10.51 5.37 6.80
CA PRO A 206 -11.10 4.03 6.72
C PRO A 206 -11.43 3.50 8.13
N THR A 207 -12.67 3.11 8.34
CA THR A 207 -13.17 2.56 9.61
C THR A 207 -14.02 1.31 9.40
N ALA A 208 -14.27 0.92 8.14
CA ALA A 208 -15.09 -0.24 7.78
C ALA A 208 -14.22 -1.39 7.24
N GLY A 209 -14.84 -2.53 7.01
CA GLY A 209 -14.15 -3.71 6.51
C GLY A 209 -13.10 -4.19 7.52
N LEU A 210 -11.90 -4.50 7.05
CA LEU A 210 -10.80 -4.93 7.93
C LEU A 210 -10.39 -3.86 8.94
N PHE A 211 -10.65 -2.59 8.65
CA PHE A 211 -10.39 -1.47 9.56
C PHE A 211 -11.36 -1.40 10.74
N SER A 212 -12.46 -2.17 10.72
CA SER A 212 -13.32 -2.32 11.90
C SER A 212 -12.79 -3.36 12.88
N LEU A 213 -11.89 -4.23 12.44
CA LEU A 213 -11.30 -5.29 13.26
C LEU A 213 -10.01 -4.84 13.93
N ILE A 214 -9.14 -4.17 13.17
CA ILE A 214 -7.86 -3.61 13.65
C ILE A 214 -7.58 -2.31 12.87
N ARG A 215 -6.82 -1.39 13.49
CA ARG A 215 -6.53 -0.11 12.86
C ARG A 215 -5.46 -0.19 11.76
N GLN A 216 -4.62 -1.26 11.75
CA GLN A 216 -3.49 -1.35 10.82
C GLN A 216 -3.52 -2.63 9.97
N PRO A 217 -4.66 -2.95 9.28
CA PRO A 217 -4.74 -4.22 8.56
C PRO A 217 -3.75 -4.34 7.39
N ILE A 218 -3.44 -3.23 6.68
CA ILE A 218 -2.44 -3.24 5.59
C ILE A 218 -1.07 -3.70 6.14
N TYR A 219 -0.64 -3.09 7.26
CA TYR A 219 0.68 -3.37 7.84
C TYR A 219 0.76 -4.78 8.39
N VAL A 220 -0.31 -5.27 9.03
CA VAL A 220 -0.37 -6.64 9.55
C VAL A 220 -0.32 -7.64 8.39
N SER A 221 -1.14 -7.43 7.36
CA SER A 221 -1.16 -8.31 6.19
C SER A 221 0.20 -8.35 5.49
N PHE A 222 0.83 -7.17 5.33
CA PHE A 222 2.16 -7.06 4.73
C PHE A 222 3.20 -7.83 5.56
N ALA A 223 3.19 -7.66 6.88
CA ALA A 223 4.10 -8.42 7.76
C ALA A 223 3.88 -9.93 7.59
N LEU A 224 2.62 -10.40 7.53
CA LEU A 224 2.32 -11.82 7.37
C LEU A 224 2.92 -12.41 6.09
N THR A 225 2.99 -11.63 4.99
CA THR A 225 3.60 -12.12 3.75
C THR A 225 5.08 -12.46 3.92
N THR A 226 5.76 -11.83 4.89
CA THR A 226 7.20 -12.07 5.14
C THR A 226 7.44 -13.31 5.99
N TRP A 227 6.43 -13.80 6.75
CA TRP A 227 6.58 -14.92 7.66
C TRP A 227 6.05 -16.26 7.10
N PHE A 228 5.04 -16.23 6.24
CA PHE A 228 4.48 -17.46 5.65
C PHE A 228 5.18 -17.83 4.35
N VAL A 229 6.49 -18.08 4.41
CA VAL A 229 7.31 -18.39 3.23
C VAL A 229 7.80 -19.85 3.30
N PRO A 230 7.87 -20.56 2.16
CA PRO A 230 8.25 -21.97 2.17
C PRO A 230 9.76 -22.21 2.25
N VAL A 231 10.59 -21.17 2.07
CA VAL A 231 12.05 -21.27 2.16
C VAL A 231 12.55 -20.29 3.21
N TRP A 232 13.28 -20.80 4.20
CA TRP A 232 13.86 -19.98 5.27
C TRP A 232 15.38 -19.91 5.14
N THR A 233 15.87 -18.69 5.15
CA THR A 233 17.29 -18.33 5.02
C THR A 233 17.61 -17.25 6.07
N PRO A 234 18.89 -16.96 6.38
CA PRO A 234 19.25 -15.80 7.16
C PRO A 234 18.72 -14.50 6.55
N ASP A 235 18.74 -14.42 5.20
CA ASP A 235 18.28 -13.25 4.45
C ASP A 235 16.79 -12.99 4.68
N GLN A 236 15.97 -14.06 4.56
CA GLN A 236 14.52 -13.96 4.81
C GLN A 236 14.22 -13.54 6.24
N LEU A 237 14.97 -14.07 7.22
CA LEU A 237 14.76 -13.71 8.62
C LEU A 237 15.07 -12.23 8.86
N ILE A 238 16.20 -11.73 8.35
CA ILE A 238 16.59 -10.31 8.48
C ILE A 238 15.50 -9.42 7.86
N LEU A 239 15.06 -9.78 6.64
CA LEU A 239 14.00 -9.04 5.95
C LEU A 239 12.69 -9.05 6.75
N ALA A 240 12.25 -10.23 7.21
CA ALA A 240 10.99 -10.38 7.95
C ALA A 240 11.00 -9.57 9.25
N VAL A 241 12.11 -9.63 10.01
CA VAL A 241 12.25 -8.86 11.25
C VAL A 241 12.25 -7.36 10.96
N ALA A 242 13.04 -6.91 9.97
CA ALA A 242 13.14 -5.49 9.62
C ALA A 242 11.80 -4.92 9.13
N LEU A 243 11.12 -5.62 8.23
CA LEU A 243 9.84 -5.17 7.69
C LEU A 243 8.71 -5.27 8.73
N THR A 244 8.74 -6.26 9.63
CA THR A 244 7.77 -6.35 10.73
C THR A 244 7.95 -5.16 11.69
N ALA A 245 9.20 -4.84 12.06
CA ALA A 245 9.49 -3.66 12.88
C ALA A 245 8.96 -2.39 12.21
N TYR A 246 9.20 -2.23 10.91
CA TYR A 246 8.65 -1.11 10.13
C TYR A 246 7.11 -1.09 10.20
N CYS A 247 6.46 -2.24 10.00
CA CYS A 247 5.00 -2.37 10.00
C CYS A 247 4.37 -2.04 11.37
N LEU A 248 5.10 -2.23 12.46
CA LEU A 248 4.62 -1.91 13.80
C LEU A 248 4.90 -0.45 14.19
N LEU A 249 5.96 0.16 13.66
CA LEU A 249 6.41 1.50 14.06
C LEU A 249 5.89 2.61 13.13
N ALA A 250 5.94 2.39 11.81
CA ALA A 250 5.56 3.43 10.84
C ALA A 250 4.10 3.90 10.98
N PRO A 251 3.12 3.01 11.28
CA PRO A 251 1.73 3.47 11.43
C PRO A 251 1.53 4.45 12.59
N ARG A 252 2.42 4.49 13.58
CA ARG A 252 2.34 5.48 14.66
C ARG A 252 2.45 6.91 14.11
N LEU A 253 3.30 7.11 13.09
CA LEU A 253 3.40 8.41 12.39
C LEU A 253 2.13 8.73 11.60
N LYS A 254 1.54 7.72 10.97
CA LYS A 254 0.25 7.86 10.27
C LYS A 254 -0.85 8.25 11.25
N GLU A 255 -0.92 7.59 12.43
CA GLU A 255 -1.92 7.88 13.46
C GLU A 255 -1.78 9.30 14.02
N ARG A 256 -0.54 9.81 14.16
CA ARG A 256 -0.31 11.21 14.55
C ARG A 256 -0.93 12.18 13.54
N ARG A 257 -0.74 11.91 12.23
CA ARG A 257 -1.35 12.73 11.17
C ARG A 257 -2.88 12.61 11.19
N PHE A 258 -3.41 11.41 11.46
CA PHE A 258 -4.86 11.19 11.58
C PHE A 258 -5.45 11.94 12.78
N ALA A 259 -4.76 11.92 13.93
CA ALA A 259 -5.19 12.67 15.11
C ALA A 259 -5.25 14.17 14.83
N GLN A 260 -4.26 14.71 14.11
CA GLN A 260 -4.24 16.13 13.72
C GLN A 260 -5.36 16.47 12.72
N ARG A 261 -5.66 15.54 11.78
CA ARG A 261 -6.63 15.80 10.72
C ARG A 261 -8.09 15.59 11.16
N TYR A 262 -8.35 14.54 11.93
CA TYR A 262 -9.70 14.08 12.26
C TYR A 262 -10.09 14.34 13.72
N GLY A 263 -9.14 14.71 14.58
CA GLY A 263 -9.40 15.11 15.98
C GLY A 263 -10.17 14.04 16.77
N ALA A 264 -11.27 14.47 17.41
CA ALA A 264 -12.09 13.62 18.28
C ALA A 264 -12.57 12.35 17.57
N ARG A 265 -12.93 12.44 16.28
CA ARG A 265 -13.39 11.30 15.51
C ARG A 265 -12.34 10.18 15.44
N PHE A 266 -11.05 10.53 15.31
CA PHE A 266 -9.97 9.54 15.32
C PHE A 266 -9.76 8.96 16.72
N GLU A 267 -9.86 9.79 17.77
CA GLU A 267 -9.70 9.32 19.16
C GLU A 267 -10.83 8.35 19.55
N ASP A 268 -12.07 8.58 19.10
CA ASP A 268 -13.19 7.64 19.29
C ASP A 268 -12.90 6.30 18.60
N TYR A 269 -12.52 6.34 17.33
CA TYR A 269 -12.14 5.15 16.56
C TYR A 269 -11.02 4.36 17.26
N LYS A 270 -10.02 5.08 17.80
CA LYS A 270 -8.87 4.50 18.49
C LYS A 270 -9.27 3.78 19.80
N ARG A 271 -10.32 4.27 20.47
CA ARG A 271 -10.85 3.65 21.68
C ARG A 271 -11.59 2.34 21.36
N GLU A 272 -12.30 2.30 20.25
CA GLU A 272 -13.15 1.16 19.87
C GLU A 272 -12.36 0.05 19.17
N VAL A 273 -11.38 0.41 18.32
CA VAL A 273 -10.70 -0.56 17.45
C VAL A 273 -9.23 -0.71 17.88
N PRO A 274 -8.78 -1.93 18.17
CA PRO A 274 -7.39 -2.18 18.61
C PRO A 274 -6.37 -1.95 17.49
N TYR A 275 -5.10 -1.76 17.87
CA TYR A 275 -4.02 -1.39 16.95
C TYR A 275 -3.75 -2.48 15.91
N VAL A 276 -3.35 -3.69 16.35
CA VAL A 276 -2.95 -4.79 15.45
C VAL A 276 -3.54 -6.16 15.83
N ILE A 277 -4.01 -6.36 17.07
CA ILE A 277 -4.56 -7.65 17.55
C ILE A 277 -6.06 -7.47 17.76
N PRO A 278 -6.92 -8.20 16.99
CA PRO A 278 -8.37 -8.10 17.15
C PRO A 278 -8.83 -8.39 18.56
N UNK A 279 -9.71 -7.70 18.87
CA UNK A 279 -10.23 -7.79 20.02
C UNK A 279 -10.64 -8.99 20.49
N VAL A 280 -11.26 -9.83 19.57
CA VAL A 280 -11.72 -11.19 19.86
C VAL A 280 -10.63 -12.02 20.51
N LEU A 281 -9.40 -11.85 20.09
CA LEU A 281 -8.24 -12.57 20.67
C LEU A 281 -7.83 -12.03 22.05
N ARG A 282 -8.23 -10.79 22.36
CA ARG A 282 -7.92 -10.16 23.67
C ARG A 282 -8.85 -10.64 24.79
N SER A 283 -10.08 -10.98 24.45
CA SER A 283 -11.10 -11.39 25.42
C SER A 283 -10.83 -12.77 26.03
N GLN A 284 -10.12 -13.65 25.32
CA GLN A 284 -9.81 -14.99 25.83
C GLN A 284 -8.72 -14.96 26.92
N ASN A 285 -7.72 -14.07 26.80
CA ASN A 285 -6.61 -13.97 27.78
C ASN A 285 -7.06 -13.38 29.14
N SER A 286 -8.21 -12.72 29.19
CA SER A 286 -8.73 -12.13 30.45
C SER A 286 -9.55 -13.10 31.28
N LYS A 287 -9.99 -14.22 30.70
CA LYS A 287 -10.78 -15.24 31.41
C LYS A 287 -9.91 -16.30 32.10
N ASP A 288 -8.63 -16.40 31.74
CA ASP A 288 -7.73 -17.40 32.27
C ASP A 288 -6.93 -16.91 33.51
N VAL A 289 -7.21 -15.67 33.98
CA VAL A 289 -6.51 -15.05 35.12
C VAL A 289 -7.47 -14.79 36.28
N LYS A 290 -8.50 -15.63 36.46
CA LYS A 290 -9.33 -15.59 37.69
C LYS A 290 -9.29 -16.93 38.42
#